data_54a9b8e8f73a2788bc5987ed40b344bb
#
_entry.id   54a9b8e8f73a2788bc5987ed40b344bb
#
_cell.length_a   1.000
_cell.length_b   1.000
_cell.length_c   1.000
_cell.angle_alpha   90.00
_cell.angle_beta   90.00
_cell.angle_gamma   90.00
#
_symmetry.space_group_name_H-M   'P 1'
#
loop_
_entity.id
_entity.type
_entity.pdbx_description
1 polymer ?
#
loop_
_entity_poly.entity_id
_entity_poly.type
_entity_poly.pdbx_seq_one_letter_code
_entity_poly.pdbx_strand_id
1 'polypeptide(L)'
;MKQKFITRHNGNRRLILIFLGWGMTDAVLNSVERLDSYDIMAVWDYRDESFDAEIINSYREIFVFAWSFGVFMAARTLARNSSLPVALKVAINGTLNPIHDTLGIPSAIFHGTLAGLNERSLAKFYRRMCSDISQFNEFKGNYPERDIDGLKDELTAIERYAADGSPLDTSWHRVIIAADE
;
A
#
# COMPACT_ATOMS: atom_id res chain seq x y z
N MET A 1 9.98 -4.92 3.05
CA MET A 1 8.49 -4.96 3.12
C MET A 1 8.00 -6.38 3.36
N LYS A 2 6.77 -6.54 3.86
CA LYS A 2 6.13 -7.85 4.04
C LYS A 2 5.32 -8.22 2.82
N GLN A 3 5.30 -9.51 2.47
CA GLN A 3 4.50 -10.09 1.40
C GLN A 3 3.78 -11.32 1.93
N LYS A 4 2.49 -11.44 1.60
CA LYS A 4 1.70 -12.60 2.01
C LYS A 4 0.60 -12.91 1.00
N PHE A 5 0.48 -14.17 0.62
CA PHE A 5 -0.70 -14.63 -0.11
C PHE A 5 -1.93 -14.63 0.81
N ILE A 6 -2.97 -13.95 0.38
CA ILE A 6 -4.28 -13.94 1.02
C ILE A 6 -5.09 -15.13 0.52
N THR A 7 -4.99 -15.39 -0.81
CA THR A 7 -5.47 -16.61 -1.44
C THR A 7 -4.41 -17.12 -2.41
N ARG A 8 -4.26 -18.44 -2.48
CA ARG A 8 -3.39 -19.11 -3.45
C ARG A 8 -3.99 -20.45 -3.83
N HIS A 9 -4.23 -20.65 -5.12
CA HIS A 9 -4.79 -21.88 -5.65
C HIS A 9 -3.81 -22.53 -6.63
N ASN A 10 -3.73 -23.85 -6.61
CA ASN A 10 -2.88 -24.56 -7.57
C ASN A 10 -3.38 -24.33 -9.01
N GLY A 11 -2.45 -23.94 -9.87
CA GLY A 11 -2.73 -23.75 -11.30
C GLY A 11 -3.17 -22.35 -11.71
N ASN A 12 -3.47 -21.45 -10.77
CA ASN A 12 -3.73 -20.06 -11.12
C ASN A 12 -2.52 -19.42 -11.80
N ARG A 13 -2.81 -18.65 -12.85
CA ARG A 13 -1.81 -17.92 -13.64
C ARG A 13 -2.01 -16.40 -13.58
N ARG A 14 -2.99 -15.94 -12.79
CA ARG A 14 -3.35 -14.54 -12.60
C ARG A 14 -3.19 -14.17 -11.13
N LEU A 15 -2.51 -13.07 -10.88
CA LEU A 15 -2.26 -12.54 -9.55
C LEU A 15 -2.84 -11.13 -9.42
N ILE A 16 -3.58 -10.88 -8.35
CA ILE A 16 -3.89 -9.55 -7.86
C ILE A 16 -2.84 -9.22 -6.79
N LEU A 17 -1.98 -8.24 -7.08
CA LEU A 17 -0.92 -7.78 -6.19
C LEU A 17 -1.33 -6.44 -5.59
N ILE A 18 -1.51 -6.39 -4.27
CA ILE A 18 -2.06 -5.22 -3.57
C ILE A 18 -1.00 -4.60 -2.68
N PHE A 19 -0.56 -3.39 -3.03
CA PHE A 19 0.29 -2.56 -2.17
C PHE A 19 -0.60 -1.70 -1.26
N LEU A 20 -0.57 -2.00 0.02
CA LEU A 20 -1.41 -1.35 1.02
C LEU A 20 -0.84 0.03 1.43
N GLY A 21 -1.68 0.85 2.04
CA GLY A 21 -1.26 2.12 2.63
C GLY A 21 -0.43 1.94 3.90
N TRP A 22 0.19 3.04 4.37
CA TRP A 22 0.90 3.07 5.65
C TRP A 22 -0.03 2.68 6.81
N GLY A 23 0.54 1.97 7.76
CA GLY A 23 -0.17 1.53 8.95
C GLY A 23 -1.08 0.33 8.74
N MET A 24 -1.20 -0.19 7.51
CA MET A 24 -2.02 -1.35 7.21
C MET A 24 -1.28 -2.68 7.41
N THR A 25 -2.06 -3.74 7.49
CA THR A 25 -1.61 -5.14 7.39
C THR A 25 -2.55 -5.89 6.47
N ASP A 26 -2.22 -7.13 6.16
CA ASP A 26 -3.08 -8.04 5.39
C ASP A 26 -4.48 -8.22 5.99
N ALA A 27 -4.67 -7.95 7.29
CA ALA A 27 -5.96 -8.06 7.97
C ALA A 27 -7.08 -7.24 7.30
N VAL A 28 -6.75 -6.07 6.71
CA VAL A 28 -7.75 -5.23 6.02
C VAL A 28 -8.35 -5.90 4.78
N LEU A 29 -7.76 -7.00 4.30
CA LEU A 29 -8.25 -7.76 3.16
C LEU A 29 -9.08 -8.99 3.58
N ASN A 30 -9.36 -9.19 4.86
CA ASN A 30 -10.12 -10.36 5.32
C ASN A 30 -11.55 -10.39 4.78
N SER A 31 -12.18 -9.24 4.56
CA SER A 31 -13.52 -9.10 3.99
C SER A 31 -13.56 -9.01 2.46
N VAL A 32 -12.39 -8.99 1.80
CA VAL A 32 -12.35 -8.93 0.32
C VAL A 32 -12.85 -10.24 -0.28
N GLU A 33 -13.73 -10.13 -1.26
CA GLU A 33 -14.25 -11.28 -2.01
C GLU A 33 -13.11 -12.08 -2.65
N ARG A 34 -13.20 -13.39 -2.55
CA ARG A 34 -12.22 -14.32 -3.10
C ARG A 34 -12.68 -14.74 -4.50
N LEU A 35 -11.81 -14.53 -5.48
CA LEU A 35 -12.07 -14.88 -6.87
C LEU A 35 -11.29 -16.15 -7.22
N ASP A 36 -11.96 -17.24 -7.55
CA ASP A 36 -11.33 -18.55 -7.83
C ASP A 36 -10.29 -18.49 -8.95
N SER A 37 -10.45 -17.56 -9.90
CA SER A 37 -9.55 -17.40 -11.05
C SER A 37 -8.30 -16.55 -10.77
N TYR A 38 -8.17 -16.00 -9.55
CA TYR A 38 -7.06 -15.13 -9.16
C TYR A 38 -6.48 -15.54 -7.83
N ASP A 39 -5.16 -15.50 -7.74
CA ASP A 39 -4.49 -15.45 -6.46
C ASP A 39 -4.43 -14.00 -6.00
N ILE A 40 -4.39 -13.78 -4.69
CA ILE A 40 -4.29 -12.44 -4.11
C ILE A 40 -3.09 -12.40 -3.19
N MET A 41 -2.21 -11.40 -3.38
CA MET A 41 -1.08 -11.14 -2.49
C MET A 41 -1.14 -9.70 -2.00
N ALA A 42 -0.95 -9.53 -0.68
CA ALA A 42 -0.76 -8.24 -0.04
C ALA A 42 0.72 -7.92 0.14
N VAL A 43 1.04 -6.62 0.02
CA VAL A 43 2.37 -6.04 0.30
C VAL A 43 2.18 -4.85 1.23
N TRP A 44 2.93 -4.81 2.34
CA TRP A 44 2.85 -3.74 3.34
C TRP A 44 4.14 -3.67 4.17
N ASP A 45 4.19 -2.77 5.16
CA ASP A 45 5.33 -2.58 6.07
C ASP A 45 6.61 -2.22 5.32
N TYR A 46 6.68 -0.98 4.88
CA TYR A 46 7.73 -0.45 4.01
C TYR A 46 8.99 0.00 4.74
N ARG A 47 9.30 -0.55 5.93
CA ARG A 47 10.54 -0.25 6.67
C ARG A 47 11.79 -0.63 5.89
N ASP A 48 11.69 -1.60 5.01
CA ASP A 48 12.71 -1.94 4.01
C ASP A 48 12.07 -2.08 2.62
N GLU A 49 12.88 -2.24 1.58
CA GLU A 49 12.45 -2.41 0.19
C GLU A 49 12.64 -3.86 -0.33
N SER A 50 12.81 -4.81 0.58
CA SER A 50 12.94 -6.21 0.19
C SER A 50 11.63 -6.72 -0.42
N PHE A 51 11.67 -7.04 -1.70
CA PHE A 51 10.55 -7.62 -2.45
C PHE A 51 11.03 -8.88 -3.15
N ASP A 52 10.43 -10.00 -2.81
CA ASP A 52 10.72 -11.27 -3.43
C ASP A 52 9.85 -11.44 -4.68
N ALA A 53 10.42 -11.11 -5.83
CA ALA A 53 9.76 -11.26 -7.13
C ALA A 53 9.71 -12.74 -7.59
N GLU A 54 10.58 -13.61 -7.07
CA GLU A 54 10.65 -15.01 -7.52
C GLU A 54 9.39 -15.77 -7.19
N ILE A 55 8.76 -15.50 -6.04
CA ILE A 55 7.52 -16.18 -5.62
C ILE A 55 6.32 -15.88 -6.52
N ILE A 56 6.42 -14.87 -7.39
CA ILE A 56 5.37 -14.46 -8.33
C ILE A 56 5.78 -14.58 -9.80
N ASN A 57 6.98 -15.03 -10.11
CA ASN A 57 7.49 -15.18 -11.50
C ASN A 57 6.69 -16.20 -12.35
N SER A 58 5.96 -17.11 -11.74
CA SER A 58 5.17 -18.12 -12.45
C SER A 58 3.84 -17.61 -12.99
N TYR A 59 3.40 -16.42 -12.58
CA TYR A 59 2.16 -15.82 -13.07
C TYR A 59 2.34 -15.29 -14.49
N ARG A 60 1.26 -15.39 -15.30
CA ARG A 60 1.23 -14.86 -16.67
C ARG A 60 0.73 -13.43 -16.74
N GLU A 61 -0.10 -13.05 -15.78
CA GLU A 61 -0.71 -11.73 -15.68
C GLU A 61 -0.73 -11.29 -14.21
N ILE A 62 -0.22 -10.09 -13.95
CA ILE A 62 -0.24 -9.47 -12.63
C ILE A 62 -1.05 -8.17 -12.73
N PHE A 63 -2.05 -8.04 -11.86
CA PHE A 63 -2.91 -6.87 -11.73
C PHE A 63 -2.51 -6.16 -10.44
N VAL A 64 -1.90 -4.99 -10.57
CA VAL A 64 -1.40 -4.23 -9.43
C VAL A 64 -2.43 -3.21 -8.99
N PHE A 65 -2.83 -3.28 -7.74
CA PHE A 65 -3.61 -2.27 -7.05
C PHE A 65 -2.75 -1.67 -5.94
N ALA A 66 -2.62 -0.36 -5.91
CA ALA A 66 -1.81 0.31 -4.92
C ALA A 66 -2.60 1.46 -4.28
N TRP A 67 -2.56 1.55 -2.97
CA TRP A 67 -3.33 2.51 -2.20
C TRP A 67 -2.45 3.39 -1.34
N SER A 68 -2.70 4.72 -1.36
CA SER A 68 -2.01 5.71 -0.54
C SER A 68 -0.48 5.65 -0.73
N PHE A 69 0.34 5.54 0.31
CA PHE A 69 1.80 5.34 0.20
C PHE A 69 2.19 4.08 -0.58
N GLY A 70 1.30 3.10 -0.66
CA GLY A 70 1.50 1.92 -1.49
C GLY A 70 1.68 2.24 -2.98
N VAL A 71 1.13 3.36 -3.49
CA VAL A 71 1.33 3.81 -4.87
C VAL A 71 2.79 4.14 -5.14
N PHE A 72 3.42 4.91 -4.27
CA PHE A 72 4.84 5.23 -4.35
C PHE A 72 5.71 3.98 -4.23
N MET A 73 5.42 3.12 -3.27
CA MET A 73 6.20 1.90 -3.03
C MET A 73 6.04 0.88 -4.16
N ALA A 74 4.84 0.75 -4.74
CA ALA A 74 4.61 -0.06 -5.92
C ALA A 74 5.42 0.47 -7.13
N ALA A 75 5.42 1.78 -7.36
CA ALA A 75 6.20 2.40 -8.45
C ALA A 75 7.70 2.12 -8.32
N ARG A 76 8.25 2.20 -7.10
CA ARG A 76 9.66 1.85 -6.82
C ARG A 76 9.94 0.36 -7.05
N THR A 77 9.06 -0.48 -6.54
CA THR A 77 9.19 -1.95 -6.66
C THR A 77 9.13 -2.40 -8.12
N LEU A 78 8.17 -1.88 -8.89
CA LEU A 78 8.00 -2.23 -10.30
C LEU A 78 9.13 -1.71 -11.19
N ALA A 79 9.68 -0.53 -10.90
CA ALA A 79 10.86 -0.03 -11.61
C ALA A 79 12.07 -0.97 -11.50
N ARG A 80 12.24 -1.62 -10.34
CA ARG A 80 13.32 -2.61 -10.11
C ARG A 80 12.99 -4.01 -10.63
N ASN A 81 11.73 -4.29 -10.89
CA ASN A 81 11.22 -5.60 -11.32
C ASN A 81 10.43 -5.48 -12.65
N SER A 82 11.01 -4.77 -13.63
CA SER A 82 10.35 -4.44 -14.89
C SER A 82 10.05 -5.65 -15.79
N SER A 83 10.63 -6.82 -15.49
CA SER A 83 10.34 -8.07 -16.19
C SER A 83 9.06 -8.77 -15.74
N LEU A 84 8.43 -8.32 -14.65
CA LEU A 84 7.17 -8.90 -14.19
C LEU A 84 6.05 -8.65 -15.23
N PRO A 85 5.20 -9.64 -15.52
CA PRO A 85 4.16 -9.54 -16.53
C PRO A 85 2.94 -8.75 -16.04
N VAL A 86 3.14 -7.44 -15.74
CA VAL A 86 2.11 -6.55 -15.22
C VAL A 86 1.15 -6.15 -16.34
N ALA A 87 -0.10 -6.64 -16.26
CA ALA A 87 -1.16 -6.37 -17.22
C ALA A 87 -1.96 -5.10 -16.90
N LEU A 88 -2.10 -4.76 -15.62
CA LEU A 88 -2.86 -3.59 -15.17
C LEU A 88 -2.23 -2.99 -13.92
N LYS A 89 -2.20 -1.65 -13.86
CA LYS A 89 -1.80 -0.88 -12.66
C LYS A 89 -2.86 0.15 -12.33
N VAL A 90 -3.39 0.09 -11.11
CA VAL A 90 -4.41 1.00 -10.58
C VAL A 90 -3.87 1.68 -9.33
N ALA A 91 -3.75 3.00 -9.37
CA ALA A 91 -3.41 3.83 -8.22
C ALA A 91 -4.70 4.34 -7.54
N ILE A 92 -4.79 4.21 -6.22
CA ILE A 92 -5.97 4.59 -5.44
C ILE A 92 -5.51 5.55 -4.34
N ASN A 93 -6.04 6.77 -4.35
CA ASN A 93 -5.77 7.81 -3.33
C ASN A 93 -4.29 7.93 -2.96
N GLY A 94 -3.40 7.93 -3.95
CA GLY A 94 -1.96 8.00 -3.75
C GLY A 94 -1.26 8.72 -4.87
N THR A 95 0.01 9.04 -4.67
CA THR A 95 0.84 9.84 -5.58
C THR A 95 2.25 9.28 -5.65
N LEU A 96 2.99 9.66 -6.71
CA LEU A 96 4.42 9.36 -6.86
C LEU A 96 5.31 10.32 -6.07
N ASN A 97 4.73 11.39 -5.52
CA ASN A 97 5.41 12.39 -4.68
C ASN A 97 4.80 12.33 -3.27
N PRO A 98 5.12 11.32 -2.46
CA PRO A 98 4.41 11.04 -1.20
C PRO A 98 4.52 12.19 -0.19
N ILE A 99 5.64 12.92 -0.21
CA ILE A 99 5.91 14.08 0.65
C ILE A 99 6.20 15.27 -0.26
N HIS A 100 5.18 16.10 -0.49
CA HIS A 100 5.30 17.26 -1.37
C HIS A 100 4.14 18.23 -1.13
N ASP A 101 4.42 19.53 -1.03
CA ASP A 101 3.44 20.53 -0.59
C ASP A 101 2.23 20.72 -1.52
N THR A 102 2.35 20.31 -2.79
CA THR A 102 1.26 20.42 -3.78
C THR A 102 0.87 19.12 -4.46
N LEU A 103 1.77 18.12 -4.50
CA LEU A 103 1.57 16.87 -5.24
C LEU A 103 1.41 15.66 -4.32
N GLY A 104 1.52 15.84 -3.02
CA GLY A 104 1.45 14.81 -2.01
C GLY A 104 1.02 15.34 -0.65
N ILE A 105 1.47 14.69 0.40
CA ILE A 105 1.26 15.17 1.76
C ILE A 105 2.24 16.32 2.01
N PRO A 106 1.75 17.53 2.41
CA PRO A 106 2.63 18.65 2.74
C PRO A 106 3.66 18.25 3.80
N SER A 107 4.90 18.69 3.60
CA SER A 107 6.03 18.33 4.48
C SER A 107 5.76 18.62 5.96
N ALA A 108 5.15 19.77 6.27
CA ALA A 108 4.78 20.12 7.64
C ALA A 108 3.75 19.15 8.25
N ILE A 109 2.79 18.67 7.46
CA ILE A 109 1.77 17.71 7.92
C ILE A 109 2.42 16.33 8.13
N PHE A 110 3.29 15.89 7.22
CA PHE A 110 4.01 14.64 7.34
C PHE A 110 4.86 14.59 8.62
N HIS A 111 5.71 15.60 8.84
CA HIS A 111 6.57 15.67 10.03
C HIS A 111 5.75 15.85 11.31
N GLY A 112 4.66 16.64 11.27
CA GLY A 112 3.73 16.75 12.40
C GLY A 112 3.09 15.41 12.77
N THR A 113 2.74 14.60 11.76
CA THR A 113 2.22 13.24 11.98
C THR A 113 3.27 12.33 12.60
N LEU A 114 4.49 12.31 12.05
CA LEU A 114 5.59 11.50 12.55
C LEU A 114 5.93 11.86 14.01
N ALA A 115 6.07 13.14 14.32
CA ALA A 115 6.40 13.62 15.66
C ALA A 115 5.26 13.38 16.69
N GLY A 116 4.01 13.55 16.27
CA GLY A 116 2.82 13.41 17.12
C GLY A 116 2.21 12.01 17.18
N LEU A 117 2.83 11.01 16.53
CA LEU A 117 2.27 9.68 16.44
C LEU A 117 2.26 8.97 17.80
N ASN A 118 1.06 8.60 18.24
CA ASN A 118 0.77 7.82 19.43
C ASN A 118 -0.57 7.09 19.23
N GLU A 119 -0.97 6.20 20.13
CA GLU A 119 -2.20 5.40 20.04
C GLU A 119 -3.46 6.25 19.76
N ARG A 120 -3.57 7.41 20.43
CA ARG A 120 -4.73 8.30 20.25
C ARG A 120 -4.76 8.95 18.87
N SER A 121 -3.61 9.42 18.37
CA SER A 121 -3.53 10.03 17.04
C SER A 121 -3.70 8.99 15.93
N LEU A 122 -3.18 7.77 16.12
CA LEU A 122 -3.38 6.64 15.22
C LEU A 122 -4.87 6.25 15.12
N ALA A 123 -5.57 6.14 16.27
CA ALA A 123 -7.00 5.85 16.28
C ALA A 123 -7.83 6.92 15.54
N LYS A 124 -7.44 8.20 15.68
CA LYS A 124 -8.07 9.30 14.92
C LYS A 124 -7.77 9.21 13.42
N PHE A 125 -6.56 8.83 13.05
CA PHE A 125 -6.18 8.61 11.65
C PHE A 125 -7.05 7.51 11.03
N TYR A 126 -7.14 6.34 11.65
CA TYR A 126 -7.99 5.26 11.16
C TYR A 126 -9.47 5.65 11.07
N ARG A 127 -9.98 6.45 12.04
CA ARG A 127 -11.37 6.93 11.97
C ARG A 127 -11.63 7.85 10.78
N ARG A 128 -10.67 8.69 10.41
CA ARG A 128 -10.77 9.61 9.26
C ARG A 128 -10.71 8.91 7.91
N MET A 129 -10.11 7.72 7.83
CA MET A 129 -10.08 6.94 6.59
C MET A 129 -11.45 6.35 6.23
N CYS A 130 -12.40 6.34 7.16
CA CYS A 130 -13.73 5.80 6.95
C CYS A 130 -14.72 6.95 6.81
N SER A 131 -15.59 6.89 5.78
CA SER A 131 -16.59 7.94 5.52
C SER A 131 -17.58 8.09 6.66
N ASP A 132 -17.96 6.97 7.28
CA ASP A 132 -18.98 6.95 8.34
C ASP A 132 -18.64 5.95 9.46
N ILE A 133 -19.53 5.88 10.46
CA ILE A 133 -19.34 5.02 11.63
C ILE A 133 -19.54 3.52 11.30
N SER A 134 -20.35 3.20 10.28
CA SER A 134 -20.59 1.82 9.86
C SER A 134 -19.33 1.23 9.26
N GLN A 135 -18.72 1.95 8.31
CA GLN A 135 -17.43 1.57 7.72
C GLN A 135 -16.32 1.46 8.77
N PHE A 136 -16.29 2.39 9.73
CA PHE A 136 -15.31 2.31 10.82
C PHE A 136 -15.52 1.09 11.71
N ASN A 137 -16.76 0.69 11.99
CA ASN A 137 -17.05 -0.51 12.78
C ASN A 137 -16.67 -1.79 12.02
N GLU A 138 -16.85 -1.81 10.69
CA GLU A 138 -16.39 -2.91 9.85
C GLU A 138 -14.86 -2.97 9.82
N PHE A 139 -14.20 -1.82 9.64
CA PHE A 139 -12.74 -1.71 9.69
C PHE A 139 -12.18 -2.21 11.03
N LYS A 140 -12.83 -1.92 12.15
CA LYS A 140 -12.42 -2.43 13.47
C LYS A 140 -12.40 -3.95 13.57
N GLY A 141 -13.24 -4.65 12.82
CA GLY A 141 -13.24 -6.12 12.75
C GLY A 141 -11.97 -6.68 12.09
N ASN A 142 -11.27 -5.84 11.31
CA ASN A 142 -10.05 -6.17 10.59
C ASN A 142 -8.91 -5.18 10.91
N TYR A 143 -8.88 -4.71 12.16
CA TYR A 143 -7.95 -3.66 12.59
C TYR A 143 -6.49 -4.10 12.43
N PRO A 144 -5.63 -3.29 11.79
CA PRO A 144 -4.23 -3.64 11.65
C PRO A 144 -3.51 -3.57 13.00
N GLU A 145 -2.91 -4.68 13.39
CA GLU A 145 -2.09 -4.73 14.61
C GLU A 145 -0.66 -4.27 14.27
N ARG A 146 -0.38 -3.01 14.56
CA ARG A 146 0.93 -2.37 14.33
C ARG A 146 1.31 -1.55 15.57
N ASP A 147 2.54 -1.71 16.03
CA ASP A 147 3.09 -0.90 17.13
C ASP A 147 3.50 0.51 16.65
N ILE A 148 3.46 1.46 17.56
CA ILE A 148 3.73 2.88 17.24
C ILE A 148 5.17 3.10 16.75
N ASP A 149 6.15 2.41 17.32
CA ASP A 149 7.56 2.60 16.94
C ASP A 149 7.79 2.04 15.53
N GLY A 150 7.25 0.86 15.21
CA GLY A 150 7.30 0.30 13.86
C GLY A 150 6.60 1.17 12.81
N LEU A 151 5.52 1.87 13.19
CA LEU A 151 4.83 2.83 12.31
C LEU A 151 5.66 4.10 12.07
N LYS A 152 6.38 4.61 13.08
CA LYS A 152 7.32 5.72 12.94
C LYS A 152 8.51 5.34 12.06
N ASP A 153 9.06 4.14 12.28
CA ASP A 153 10.16 3.61 11.45
C ASP A 153 9.75 3.49 9.98
N GLU A 154 8.51 3.08 9.71
CA GLU A 154 7.98 2.99 8.35
C GLU A 154 7.85 4.37 7.69
N LEU A 155 7.33 5.39 8.38
CA LEU A 155 7.29 6.77 7.87
C LEU A 155 8.70 7.31 7.60
N THR A 156 9.63 7.10 8.52
CA THR A 156 11.03 7.52 8.36
C THR A 156 11.70 6.83 7.15
N ALA A 157 11.40 5.56 6.92
CA ALA A 157 11.88 4.85 5.74
C ALA A 157 11.29 5.42 4.45
N ILE A 158 9.98 5.68 4.41
CA ILE A 158 9.30 6.29 3.25
C ILE A 158 9.87 7.68 2.94
N GLU A 159 10.15 8.50 3.95
CA GLU A 159 10.79 9.81 3.77
C GLU A 159 12.17 9.67 3.10
N ARG A 160 12.99 8.75 3.60
CA ARG A 160 14.30 8.47 3.01
C ARG A 160 14.18 8.02 1.55
N TYR A 161 13.21 7.14 1.23
CA TYR A 161 12.98 6.69 -0.14
C TYR A 161 12.47 7.80 -1.05
N ALA A 162 11.67 8.72 -0.54
CA ALA A 162 11.17 9.87 -1.30
C ALA A 162 12.30 10.84 -1.68
N ALA A 163 13.37 10.90 -0.87
CA ALA A 163 14.50 11.81 -1.06
C ALA A 163 15.66 11.20 -1.88
N ASP A 164 15.69 9.89 -2.11
CA ASP A 164 16.88 9.21 -2.67
C ASP A 164 17.00 9.27 -4.19
N GLY A 165 16.00 9.81 -4.90
CA GLY A 165 16.02 9.96 -6.37
C GLY A 165 15.98 8.66 -7.17
N SER A 166 15.64 7.54 -6.54
CA SER A 166 15.53 6.24 -7.22
C SER A 166 14.45 6.24 -8.31
N PRO A 167 14.64 5.49 -9.40
CA PRO A 167 13.67 5.40 -10.49
C PRO A 167 12.29 4.91 -10.02
N LEU A 168 11.25 5.46 -10.63
CA LEU A 168 9.86 5.08 -10.42
C LEU A 168 9.24 4.57 -11.72
N ASP A 169 8.40 3.54 -11.66
CA ASP A 169 7.49 3.20 -12.75
C ASP A 169 6.29 4.16 -12.72
N THR A 170 6.21 5.03 -13.70
CA THR A 170 5.18 6.07 -13.80
C THR A 170 4.00 5.67 -14.70
N SER A 171 4.02 4.48 -15.28
CA SER A 171 3.05 4.04 -16.29
C SER A 171 1.77 3.45 -15.68
N TRP A 172 1.02 4.26 -14.93
CA TRP A 172 -0.26 3.86 -14.35
C TRP A 172 -1.38 3.84 -15.40
N HIS A 173 -2.17 2.76 -15.43
CA HIS A 173 -3.29 2.60 -16.37
C HIS A 173 -4.55 3.32 -15.89
N ARG A 174 -4.76 3.38 -14.56
CA ARG A 174 -5.89 4.06 -13.92
C ARG A 174 -5.45 4.73 -12.63
N VAL A 175 -6.05 5.88 -12.38
CA VAL A 175 -5.92 6.61 -11.11
C VAL A 175 -7.34 6.84 -10.57
N ILE A 176 -7.58 6.42 -9.35
CA ILE A 176 -8.85 6.59 -8.64
C ILE A 176 -8.57 7.53 -7.48
N ILE A 177 -9.32 8.62 -7.42
CA ILE A 177 -9.26 9.60 -6.34
C ILE A 177 -10.65 9.64 -5.73
N ALA A 178 -10.77 9.31 -4.44
CA ALA A 178 -11.99 9.55 -3.70
C ALA A 178 -12.15 11.06 -3.48
N ALA A 179 -13.38 11.56 -3.57
CA ALA A 179 -13.65 12.92 -3.16
C ALA A 179 -13.45 13.01 -1.64
N ASP A 180 -12.57 13.90 -1.20
CA ASP A 180 -12.54 14.33 0.20
C ASP A 180 -13.72 15.28 0.40
N GLU A 181 -14.68 14.90 1.26
CA GLU A 181 -15.73 15.79 1.74
C GLU A 181 -15.20 16.72 2.84
#